data_0b515f5c08d49df8dfcb9c03a59756d0
#
_entry.id   0b515f5c08d49df8dfcb9c03a59756d0
#
_cell.length_a   1.000
_cell.length_b   1.000
_cell.length_c   1.000
_cell.angle_alpha   90.00
_cell.angle_beta   90.00
_cell.angle_gamma   90.00
#
_symmetry.space_group_name_H-M   'P 1'
#
loop_
_entity.id
_entity.type
_entity.pdbx_description
1 polymer ?
#
loop_
_entity_poly.entity_id
_entity_poly.type
_entity_poly.pdbx_seq_one_letter_code
_entity_poly.pdbx_strand_id
1 'polypeptide(L)'
;RGLGDVYKRQILSYLELHPQNFYQINADVDGTQFVTARGWEDLSNLLDTYEQLGLQADEDLIKEYIQHPKIAEDFSAYLDLYYKYRDDYGVEEILAGQAKPAVFARLLQAPFDERLSLVSLLLAGLNTRFAASRQADAVADACYAFLRETKKALATLPEDLPDGSAELFSQQIADYDAETQHQRDAGLLSHDALTTRLQVQAVLRRWEGELRRANAAGTQEAFELLRGQFQTLADDREKAQQTASAALEAVFDFMEQAFAESQEMVVFVTELTVNPVSHAFLTENGCERYFQYNNCLLYTSPSPRDTR
;
A
#
# COMPACT_ATOMS: atom_id res chain seq x y z
N ARG A 1 -13.48 -9.16 6.25
CA ARG A 1 -12.30 -8.73 5.49
C ARG A 1 -12.79 -8.32 4.11
N GLY A 2 -12.59 -7.07 3.72
CA GLY A 2 -12.92 -6.62 2.36
C GLY A 2 -11.97 -7.25 1.35
N LEU A 3 -12.44 -7.49 0.12
CA LEU A 3 -11.61 -8.02 -0.98
C LEU A 3 -10.37 -7.14 -1.23
N GLY A 4 -10.44 -5.83 -0.99
CA GLY A 4 -9.36 -4.86 -1.18
C GLY A 4 -8.14 -5.02 -0.27
N ASP A 5 -8.26 -5.76 0.84
CA ASP A 5 -7.16 -5.98 1.80
C ASP A 5 -6.31 -7.22 1.46
N VAL A 6 -6.75 -8.03 0.48
CA VAL A 6 -6.17 -9.35 0.22
C VAL A 6 -5.62 -9.48 -1.20
N TYR A 7 -6.17 -8.73 -2.15
CA TYR A 7 -5.84 -8.88 -3.57
C TYR A 7 -5.12 -7.66 -4.14
N LYS A 8 -4.14 -7.91 -5.02
CA LYS A 8 -3.54 -6.86 -5.83
C LYS A 8 -4.58 -6.14 -6.71
N ARG A 9 -4.34 -4.86 -6.96
CA ARG A 9 -5.26 -4.01 -7.72
C ARG A 9 -5.55 -4.56 -9.13
N GLN A 10 -4.58 -5.19 -9.78
CA GLN A 10 -4.76 -5.84 -11.08
C GLN A 10 -5.82 -6.93 -11.03
N ILE A 11 -5.80 -7.76 -9.98
CA ILE A 11 -6.80 -8.82 -9.75
C ILE A 11 -8.15 -8.19 -9.42
N LEU A 12 -8.19 -7.19 -8.56
CA LEU A 12 -9.44 -6.50 -8.19
C LEU A 12 -10.09 -5.87 -9.41
N SER A 13 -9.35 -5.09 -10.19
CA SER A 13 -9.87 -4.44 -11.40
C SER A 13 -10.37 -5.44 -12.44
N TYR A 14 -9.66 -6.57 -12.59
CA TYR A 14 -10.13 -7.65 -13.45
C TYR A 14 -11.44 -8.27 -12.95
N LEU A 15 -11.53 -8.55 -11.66
CA LEU A 15 -12.72 -9.16 -11.05
C LEU A 15 -13.90 -8.20 -10.97
N GLU A 16 -13.67 -6.89 -10.89
CA GLU A 16 -14.71 -5.87 -11.03
C GLU A 16 -15.34 -5.88 -12.43
N LEU A 17 -14.53 -6.08 -13.48
CA LEU A 17 -15.00 -6.22 -14.85
C LEU A 17 -15.64 -7.59 -15.12
N HIS A 18 -15.14 -8.64 -14.45
CA HIS A 18 -15.52 -10.05 -14.64
C HIS A 18 -15.88 -10.72 -13.30
N PRO A 19 -16.91 -10.26 -12.57
CA PRO A 19 -17.24 -10.78 -11.23
C PRO A 19 -17.59 -12.27 -11.22
N GLN A 20 -18.07 -12.81 -12.35
CA GLN A 20 -18.34 -14.23 -12.53
C GLN A 20 -17.06 -15.09 -12.48
N ASN A 21 -15.89 -14.52 -12.71
CA ASN A 21 -14.60 -15.22 -12.72
C ASN A 21 -13.97 -15.33 -11.33
N PHE A 22 -14.63 -14.80 -10.28
CA PHE A 22 -14.15 -14.91 -8.90
C PHE A 22 -14.18 -16.34 -8.38
N TYR A 23 -15.26 -17.07 -8.68
CA TYR A 23 -15.43 -18.44 -8.26
C TYR A 23 -16.18 -19.25 -9.32
N GLN A 24 -15.53 -20.24 -9.90
CA GLN A 24 -16.14 -21.20 -10.83
C GLN A 24 -15.58 -22.60 -10.59
N ILE A 25 -16.42 -23.60 -10.69
CA ILE A 25 -16.04 -25.02 -10.71
C ILE A 25 -16.82 -25.69 -11.83
N ASN A 26 -16.09 -26.16 -12.84
CA ASN A 26 -16.64 -26.90 -13.97
C ASN A 26 -16.02 -28.29 -14.00
N ALA A 27 -16.85 -29.32 -14.01
CA ALA A 27 -16.42 -30.70 -14.19
C ALA A 27 -16.67 -31.11 -15.65
N ASP A 28 -15.63 -31.50 -16.35
CA ASP A 28 -15.69 -32.01 -17.72
C ASP A 28 -15.01 -33.37 -17.81
N VAL A 29 -15.11 -34.01 -18.97
CA VAL A 29 -14.53 -35.33 -19.27
C VAL A 29 -13.01 -35.34 -19.08
N ASP A 30 -12.37 -34.20 -19.28
CA ASP A 30 -10.92 -33.99 -19.18
C ASP A 30 -10.44 -33.60 -17.76
N GLY A 31 -11.37 -33.47 -16.79
CA GLY A 31 -11.03 -33.15 -15.40
C GLY A 31 -11.87 -32.02 -14.80
N THR A 32 -11.52 -31.61 -13.58
CA THR A 32 -12.16 -30.49 -12.90
C THR A 32 -11.39 -29.22 -13.14
N GLN A 33 -12.02 -28.27 -13.83
CA GLN A 33 -11.50 -26.91 -14.01
C GLN A 33 -12.09 -26.01 -12.92
N PHE A 34 -11.25 -25.26 -12.23
CA PHE A 34 -11.75 -24.39 -11.16
C PHE A 34 -10.93 -23.12 -10.99
N VAL A 35 -11.61 -22.10 -10.48
CA VAL A 35 -11.03 -20.91 -9.90
C VAL A 35 -11.69 -20.64 -8.56
N THR A 36 -10.90 -20.29 -7.58
CA THR A 36 -11.34 -20.07 -6.19
C THR A 36 -10.76 -18.80 -5.63
N ALA A 37 -11.39 -18.26 -4.58
CA ALA A 37 -10.85 -17.13 -3.81
C ALA A 37 -9.42 -17.38 -3.33
N ARG A 38 -9.09 -18.61 -2.93
CA ARG A 38 -7.74 -19.00 -2.51
C ARG A 38 -6.73 -18.93 -3.66
N GLY A 39 -7.12 -19.39 -4.86
CA GLY A 39 -6.26 -19.29 -6.05
C GLY A 39 -5.92 -17.81 -6.39
N TRP A 40 -6.91 -16.92 -6.32
CA TRP A 40 -6.67 -15.49 -6.50
C TRP A 40 -5.77 -14.89 -5.41
N GLU A 41 -5.93 -15.30 -4.14
CA GLU A 41 -5.08 -14.85 -3.02
C GLU A 41 -3.63 -15.28 -3.22
N ASP A 42 -3.41 -16.54 -3.54
CA ASP A 42 -2.06 -17.08 -3.76
C ASP A 42 -1.40 -16.44 -4.99
N LEU A 43 -2.15 -16.21 -6.08
CA LEU A 43 -1.69 -15.48 -7.25
C LEU A 43 -1.36 -14.02 -6.93
N SER A 44 -2.17 -13.35 -6.11
CA SER A 44 -1.92 -11.98 -5.66
C SER A 44 -0.58 -11.85 -4.94
N ASN A 45 -0.28 -12.76 -4.02
CA ASN A 45 0.98 -12.80 -3.28
C ASN A 45 2.17 -13.06 -4.22
N LEU A 46 1.99 -13.91 -5.22
CA LEU A 46 3.01 -14.19 -6.23
C LEU A 46 3.28 -12.95 -7.11
N LEU A 47 2.25 -12.31 -7.64
CA LEU A 47 2.38 -11.11 -8.45
C LEU A 47 3.08 -9.98 -7.69
N ASP A 48 2.87 -9.89 -6.36
CA ASP A 48 3.58 -8.95 -5.52
C ASP A 48 5.09 -9.22 -5.46
N THR A 49 5.44 -10.48 -5.28
CA THR A 49 6.83 -10.92 -5.27
C THR A 49 7.51 -10.70 -6.62
N TYR A 50 6.81 -11.02 -7.72
CA TYR A 50 7.30 -10.82 -9.08
C TYR A 50 7.56 -9.36 -9.40
N GLU A 51 6.65 -8.48 -9.01
CA GLU A 51 6.80 -7.03 -9.21
C GLU A 51 7.98 -6.47 -8.43
N GLN A 52 8.18 -6.91 -7.17
CA GLN A 52 9.36 -6.54 -6.35
C GLN A 52 10.68 -7.00 -7.00
N LEU A 53 10.66 -8.10 -7.73
CA LEU A 53 11.82 -8.65 -8.44
C LEU A 53 11.97 -8.08 -9.86
N GLY A 54 11.06 -7.22 -10.33
CA GLY A 54 11.04 -6.71 -11.69
C GLY A 54 10.69 -7.77 -12.75
N LEU A 55 10.00 -8.85 -12.35
CA LEU A 55 9.55 -9.94 -13.23
C LEU A 55 8.08 -9.75 -13.59
N GLN A 56 7.67 -10.35 -14.70
CA GLN A 56 6.26 -10.42 -15.11
C GLN A 56 5.81 -11.89 -15.08
N ALA A 57 4.58 -12.11 -14.63
CA ALA A 57 3.97 -13.43 -14.64
C ALA A 57 3.45 -13.73 -16.05
N ASP A 58 3.79 -14.89 -16.56
CA ASP A 58 3.27 -15.40 -17.84
C ASP A 58 1.99 -16.23 -17.64
N GLU A 59 1.37 -16.60 -18.74
CA GLU A 59 0.13 -17.38 -18.75
C GLU A 59 0.29 -18.75 -18.08
N ASP A 60 1.42 -19.41 -18.28
CA ASP A 60 1.66 -20.74 -17.70
C ASP A 60 1.75 -20.69 -16.19
N LEU A 61 2.39 -19.65 -15.64
CA LEU A 61 2.43 -19.41 -14.20
C LEU A 61 1.05 -19.10 -13.64
N ILE A 62 0.25 -18.27 -14.33
CA ILE A 62 -1.12 -17.94 -13.91
C ILE A 62 -2.00 -19.19 -13.85
N LYS A 63 -1.85 -20.12 -14.79
CA LYS A 63 -2.58 -21.39 -14.83
C LYS A 63 -2.31 -22.30 -13.63
N GLU A 64 -1.16 -22.19 -12.99
CA GLU A 64 -0.87 -22.98 -11.78
C GLU A 64 -1.78 -22.59 -10.61
N TYR A 65 -2.23 -21.32 -10.56
CA TYR A 65 -3.10 -20.78 -9.49
C TYR A 65 -4.56 -20.73 -9.92
N ILE A 66 -4.82 -20.43 -11.17
CA ILE A 66 -6.13 -20.34 -11.78
C ILE A 66 -6.32 -21.56 -12.69
N GLN A 67 -6.77 -22.67 -12.13
CA GLN A 67 -6.91 -23.97 -12.83
C GLN A 67 -8.19 -24.03 -13.70
N HIS A 68 -8.57 -22.87 -14.26
CA HIS A 68 -9.60 -22.72 -15.27
C HIS A 68 -8.95 -22.07 -16.51
N PRO A 69 -8.60 -22.83 -17.56
CA PRO A 69 -7.76 -22.36 -18.66
C PRO A 69 -8.24 -21.08 -19.32
N LYS A 70 -9.55 -20.97 -19.59
CA LYS A 70 -10.13 -19.78 -20.21
C LYS A 70 -10.01 -18.54 -19.34
N ILE A 71 -10.17 -18.68 -18.01
CA ILE A 71 -10.06 -17.56 -17.08
C ILE A 71 -8.59 -17.17 -16.92
N ALA A 72 -7.68 -18.12 -16.89
CA ALA A 72 -6.25 -17.86 -16.80
C ALA A 72 -5.74 -17.13 -18.05
N GLU A 73 -6.15 -17.56 -19.26
CA GLU A 73 -5.83 -16.90 -20.54
C GLU A 73 -6.39 -15.47 -20.58
N ASP A 74 -7.67 -15.29 -20.20
CA ASP A 74 -8.34 -13.99 -20.19
C ASP A 74 -7.66 -13.02 -19.19
N PHE A 75 -7.33 -13.50 -17.99
CA PHE A 75 -6.59 -12.71 -17.00
C PHE A 75 -5.15 -12.38 -17.44
N SER A 76 -4.46 -13.31 -18.09
CA SER A 76 -3.12 -13.07 -18.64
C SER A 76 -3.14 -11.96 -19.70
N ALA A 77 -4.09 -12.02 -20.63
CA ALA A 77 -4.27 -10.98 -21.65
C ALA A 77 -4.60 -9.61 -21.03
N TYR A 78 -5.45 -9.60 -19.99
CA TYR A 78 -5.75 -8.40 -19.22
C TYR A 78 -4.50 -7.83 -18.56
N LEU A 79 -3.68 -8.67 -17.94
CA LEU A 79 -2.46 -8.27 -17.24
C LEU A 79 -1.41 -7.67 -18.20
N ASP A 80 -1.27 -8.22 -19.40
CA ASP A 80 -0.40 -7.70 -20.46
C ASP A 80 -0.83 -6.29 -20.89
N LEU A 81 -2.14 -6.09 -21.08
CA LEU A 81 -2.70 -4.76 -21.39
C LEU A 81 -2.49 -3.77 -20.24
N TYR A 82 -2.65 -4.23 -18.99
CA TYR A 82 -2.44 -3.43 -17.80
C TYR A 82 -1.00 -2.90 -17.75
N TYR A 83 0.00 -3.75 -17.92
CA TYR A 83 1.41 -3.35 -17.92
C TYR A 83 1.76 -2.46 -19.11
N LYS A 84 1.24 -2.79 -20.30
CA LYS A 84 1.42 -1.98 -21.50
C LYS A 84 0.90 -0.55 -21.31
N TYR A 85 -0.32 -0.38 -20.81
CA TYR A 85 -0.89 0.96 -20.59
C TYR A 85 -0.13 1.72 -19.52
N ARG A 86 0.34 1.05 -18.46
CA ARG A 86 1.17 1.67 -17.42
C ARG A 86 2.41 2.34 -18.02
N ASP A 87 3.12 1.63 -18.89
CA ASP A 87 4.36 2.12 -19.50
C ASP A 87 4.07 3.13 -20.63
N ASP A 88 3.09 2.86 -21.48
CA ASP A 88 2.69 3.71 -22.60
C ASP A 88 2.19 5.11 -22.18
N TYR A 89 1.50 5.20 -21.05
CA TYR A 89 0.99 6.46 -20.51
C TYR A 89 1.96 7.14 -19.54
N GLY A 90 3.03 6.47 -19.12
CA GLY A 90 3.97 7.01 -18.14
C GLY A 90 3.28 7.33 -16.81
N VAL A 91 2.63 6.33 -16.21
CA VAL A 91 1.85 6.48 -14.97
C VAL A 91 2.70 7.08 -13.85
N GLU A 92 3.96 6.64 -13.71
CA GLU A 92 4.87 7.18 -12.69
C GLU A 92 5.19 8.67 -12.92
N GLU A 93 5.34 9.09 -14.17
CA GLU A 93 5.55 10.51 -14.52
C GLU A 93 4.30 11.34 -14.21
N ILE A 94 3.09 10.80 -14.44
CA ILE A 94 1.84 11.50 -14.05
C ILE A 94 1.77 11.64 -12.54
N LEU A 95 2.05 10.57 -11.77
CA LEU A 95 2.08 10.58 -10.30
C LEU A 95 3.15 11.52 -9.73
N ALA A 96 4.21 11.80 -10.49
CA ALA A 96 5.24 12.77 -10.15
C ALA A 96 4.94 14.20 -10.63
N GLY A 97 3.76 14.46 -11.23
CA GLY A 97 3.39 15.77 -11.79
C GLY A 97 4.13 16.13 -13.08
N GLN A 98 4.62 15.13 -13.82
CA GLN A 98 5.43 15.31 -15.03
C GLN A 98 4.74 14.68 -16.26
N ALA A 99 3.42 14.76 -16.34
CA ALA A 99 2.64 14.24 -17.47
C ALA A 99 3.11 14.86 -18.81
N LYS A 100 3.42 14.02 -19.78
CA LYS A 100 3.88 14.47 -21.10
C LYS A 100 2.69 14.95 -21.94
N PRO A 101 2.83 16.05 -22.72
CA PRO A 101 1.75 16.54 -23.61
C PRO A 101 1.19 15.49 -24.57
N ALA A 102 2.04 14.55 -25.01
CA ALA A 102 1.61 13.46 -25.89
C ALA A 102 0.55 12.53 -25.26
N VAL A 103 0.53 12.41 -23.94
CA VAL A 103 -0.46 11.61 -23.20
C VAL A 103 -1.85 12.20 -23.39
N PHE A 104 -2.01 13.51 -23.25
CA PHE A 104 -3.29 14.19 -23.43
C PHE A 104 -3.81 14.07 -24.87
N ALA A 105 -2.92 14.19 -25.87
CA ALA A 105 -3.29 14.02 -27.27
C ALA A 105 -3.77 12.59 -27.58
N ARG A 106 -3.15 11.58 -26.98
CA ARG A 106 -3.56 10.18 -27.09
C ARG A 106 -4.92 9.95 -26.43
N LEU A 107 -5.17 10.49 -25.24
CA LEU A 107 -6.42 10.33 -24.50
C LEU A 107 -7.65 10.90 -25.23
N LEU A 108 -7.47 11.94 -26.03
CA LEU A 108 -8.55 12.49 -26.87
C LEU A 108 -9.08 11.50 -27.89
N GLN A 109 -8.29 10.50 -28.29
CA GLN A 109 -8.64 9.49 -29.28
C GLN A 109 -8.85 8.11 -28.65
N ALA A 110 -8.51 7.93 -27.37
CA ALA A 110 -8.61 6.67 -26.67
C ALA A 110 -10.07 6.28 -26.41
N PRO A 111 -10.45 5.01 -26.59
CA PRO A 111 -11.75 4.51 -26.21
C PRO A 111 -11.95 4.60 -24.68
N PHE A 112 -13.19 4.55 -24.25
CA PHE A 112 -13.58 4.76 -22.86
C PHE A 112 -12.95 3.74 -21.90
N ASP A 113 -12.87 2.48 -22.30
CA ASP A 113 -12.23 1.39 -21.54
C ASP A 113 -10.73 1.60 -21.34
N GLU A 114 -10.01 2.11 -22.35
CA GLU A 114 -8.60 2.48 -22.23
C GLU A 114 -8.41 3.65 -21.23
N ARG A 115 -9.30 4.65 -21.29
CA ARG A 115 -9.28 5.79 -20.34
C ARG A 115 -9.57 5.35 -18.90
N LEU A 116 -10.52 4.43 -18.70
CA LEU A 116 -10.80 3.84 -17.37
C LEU A 116 -9.63 2.99 -16.87
N SER A 117 -8.94 2.26 -17.76
CA SER A 117 -7.75 1.51 -17.41
C SER A 117 -6.66 2.43 -16.86
N LEU A 118 -6.44 3.60 -17.49
CA LEU A 118 -5.51 4.60 -16.98
C LEU A 118 -5.94 5.14 -15.60
N VAL A 119 -7.22 5.44 -15.40
CA VAL A 119 -7.74 5.87 -14.08
C VAL A 119 -7.47 4.80 -13.02
N SER A 120 -7.68 3.53 -13.33
CA SER A 120 -7.38 2.40 -12.43
C SER A 120 -5.90 2.29 -12.11
N LEU A 121 -5.01 2.53 -13.09
CA LEU A 121 -3.56 2.55 -12.89
C LEU A 121 -3.11 3.70 -11.97
N LEU A 122 -3.68 4.89 -12.17
CA LEU A 122 -3.40 6.04 -11.30
C LEU A 122 -3.87 5.80 -9.86
N LEU A 123 -5.05 5.23 -9.69
CA LEU A 123 -5.57 4.83 -8.37
C LEU A 123 -4.67 3.78 -7.69
N ALA A 124 -4.19 2.78 -8.44
CA ALA A 124 -3.25 1.79 -7.92
C ALA A 124 -1.95 2.44 -7.44
N GLY A 125 -1.38 3.35 -8.25
CA GLY A 125 -0.18 4.10 -7.89
C GLY A 125 -0.36 4.99 -6.66
N LEU A 126 -1.52 5.64 -6.52
CA LEU A 126 -1.89 6.41 -5.32
C LEU A 126 -2.02 5.51 -4.09
N ASN A 127 -2.76 4.40 -4.20
CA ASN A 127 -2.96 3.46 -3.10
C ASN A 127 -1.64 2.89 -2.57
N THR A 128 -0.68 2.60 -3.45
CA THR A 128 0.67 2.18 -3.06
C THR A 128 1.35 3.23 -2.19
N ARG A 129 1.27 4.51 -2.56
CA ARG A 129 1.87 5.63 -1.81
C ARG A 129 1.14 5.89 -0.48
N PHE A 130 -0.19 5.80 -0.47
CA PHE A 130 -0.99 5.93 0.75
C PHE A 130 -0.70 4.81 1.74
N ALA A 131 -0.60 3.56 1.26
CA ALA A 131 -0.22 2.42 2.09
C ALA A 131 1.19 2.58 2.67
N ALA A 132 2.16 3.05 1.86
CA ALA A 132 3.52 3.32 2.31
C ALA A 132 3.56 4.42 3.39
N SER A 133 2.80 5.51 3.23
CA SER A 133 2.67 6.57 4.23
C SER A 133 2.10 6.05 5.55
N ARG A 134 0.99 5.30 5.50
CA ARG A 134 0.38 4.68 6.69
C ARG A 134 1.30 3.68 7.37
N GLN A 135 2.05 2.91 6.59
CA GLN A 135 3.03 1.98 7.13
C GLN A 135 4.16 2.71 7.84
N ALA A 136 4.66 3.82 7.28
CA ALA A 136 5.67 4.66 7.91
C ALA A 136 5.15 5.26 9.23
N ASP A 137 3.89 5.70 9.28
CA ASP A 137 3.23 6.18 10.49
C ASP A 137 3.18 5.09 11.56
N ALA A 138 2.69 3.90 11.22
CA ALA A 138 2.57 2.78 12.16
C ALA A 138 3.93 2.35 12.74
N VAL A 139 4.98 2.34 11.91
CA VAL A 139 6.35 2.02 12.35
C VAL A 139 6.89 3.12 13.27
N ALA A 140 6.72 4.39 12.91
CA ALA A 140 7.17 5.52 13.73
C ALA A 140 6.48 5.54 15.09
N ASP A 141 5.17 5.34 15.13
CA ASP A 141 4.39 5.29 16.37
C ASP A 141 4.83 4.14 17.29
N ALA A 142 5.06 2.95 16.74
CA ALA A 142 5.54 1.80 17.49
C ALA A 142 6.97 2.02 18.02
N CYS A 143 7.88 2.59 17.19
CA CYS A 143 9.23 2.95 17.62
C CYS A 143 9.21 4.05 18.71
N TYR A 144 8.32 5.03 18.58
CA TYR A 144 8.15 6.06 19.62
C TYR A 144 7.69 5.46 20.95
N ALA A 145 6.69 4.58 20.90
CA ALA A 145 6.22 3.88 22.10
C ALA A 145 7.34 3.06 22.75
N PHE A 146 8.13 2.35 21.95
CA PHE A 146 9.29 1.60 22.42
C PHE A 146 10.33 2.51 23.10
N LEU A 147 10.74 3.60 22.45
CA LEU A 147 11.71 4.55 22.99
C LEU A 147 11.24 5.24 24.26
N ARG A 148 9.94 5.47 24.41
CA ARG A 148 9.36 6.02 25.64
C ARG A 148 9.60 5.10 26.84
N GLU A 149 9.44 3.80 26.65
CA GLU A 149 9.72 2.80 27.70
C GLU A 149 11.25 2.64 27.91
N THR A 150 12.05 2.66 26.82
CA THR A 150 13.50 2.67 26.90
C THR A 150 14.02 3.85 27.74
N LYS A 151 13.50 5.05 27.53
CA LYS A 151 13.86 6.24 28.30
C LYS A 151 13.62 6.05 29.81
N LYS A 152 12.48 5.45 30.18
CA LYS A 152 12.19 5.16 31.60
C LYS A 152 13.16 4.15 32.19
N ALA A 153 13.47 3.10 31.42
CA ALA A 153 14.39 2.07 31.86
C ALA A 153 15.84 2.58 31.99
N LEU A 154 16.30 3.39 31.03
CA LEU A 154 17.63 4.05 31.12
C LEU A 154 17.76 4.92 32.38
N ALA A 155 16.70 5.62 32.78
CA ALA A 155 16.71 6.47 33.99
C ALA A 155 16.88 5.67 35.30
N THR A 156 16.72 4.34 35.26
CA THR A 156 16.92 3.47 36.42
C THR A 156 18.32 2.84 36.48
N LEU A 157 19.10 2.98 35.42
CA LEU A 157 20.48 2.45 35.39
C LEU A 157 21.46 3.38 36.10
N PRO A 158 22.52 2.81 36.73
CA PRO A 158 23.64 3.61 37.18
C PRO A 158 24.36 4.27 36.00
N GLU A 159 24.75 5.54 36.14
CA GLU A 159 25.40 6.31 35.05
C GLU A 159 26.77 5.75 34.65
N ASP A 160 27.45 5.05 35.56
CA ASP A 160 28.82 4.56 35.36
C ASP A 160 28.91 3.08 34.93
N LEU A 161 27.79 2.49 34.46
CA LEU A 161 27.78 1.10 34.02
C LEU A 161 28.26 0.98 32.57
N PRO A 162 29.48 0.49 32.28
CA PRO A 162 29.94 0.28 30.92
C PRO A 162 28.99 -0.65 30.19
N ASP A 163 28.64 -0.32 28.93
CA ASP A 163 27.74 -1.08 28.07
C ASP A 163 26.30 -1.29 28.58
N GLY A 164 25.95 -0.81 29.80
CA GLY A 164 24.66 -1.05 30.42
C GLY A 164 23.48 -0.56 29.57
N SER A 165 23.64 0.56 28.88
CA SER A 165 22.61 1.11 27.99
C SER A 165 22.38 0.23 26.75
N ALA A 166 23.46 -0.31 26.16
CA ALA A 166 23.37 -1.19 24.98
C ALA A 166 22.78 -2.56 25.37
N GLU A 167 23.16 -3.09 26.53
CA GLU A 167 22.60 -4.35 27.04
C GLU A 167 21.13 -4.24 27.39
N LEU A 168 20.70 -3.14 28.04
CA LEU A 168 19.31 -2.87 28.31
C LEU A 168 18.49 -2.82 27.00
N PHE A 169 18.99 -2.07 26.02
CA PHE A 169 18.30 -1.93 24.73
C PHE A 169 18.20 -3.26 24.01
N SER A 170 19.25 -4.07 24.02
CA SER A 170 19.27 -5.43 23.46
C SER A 170 18.24 -6.34 24.14
N GLN A 171 18.14 -6.27 25.48
CA GLN A 171 17.14 -7.05 26.21
C GLN A 171 15.73 -6.64 25.85
N GLN A 172 15.45 -5.34 25.74
CA GLN A 172 14.14 -4.83 25.33
C GLN A 172 13.77 -5.28 23.92
N ILE A 173 14.74 -5.34 22.98
CA ILE A 173 14.51 -5.87 21.63
C ILE A 173 14.19 -7.37 21.72
N ALA A 174 14.90 -8.14 22.52
CA ALA A 174 14.63 -9.57 22.71
C ALA A 174 13.21 -9.81 23.27
N ASP A 175 12.79 -9.00 24.22
CA ASP A 175 11.44 -9.07 24.79
C ASP A 175 10.36 -8.71 23.72
N TYR A 176 10.61 -7.70 22.90
CA TYR A 176 9.72 -7.32 21.78
C TYR A 176 9.63 -8.42 20.72
N ASP A 177 10.77 -9.06 20.41
CA ASP A 177 10.83 -10.20 19.47
C ASP A 177 10.05 -11.40 20.01
N ALA A 178 10.24 -11.75 21.29
CA ALA A 178 9.53 -12.84 21.95
C ALA A 178 8.01 -12.60 21.96
N GLU A 179 7.58 -11.40 22.30
CA GLU A 179 6.15 -11.03 22.28
C GLU A 179 5.58 -11.09 20.85
N THR A 180 6.34 -10.64 19.85
CA THR A 180 5.92 -10.72 18.45
C THR A 180 5.75 -12.17 18.01
N GLN A 181 6.69 -13.04 18.37
CA GLN A 181 6.60 -14.45 18.05
C GLN A 181 5.42 -15.12 18.75
N HIS A 182 5.23 -14.84 20.03
CA HIS A 182 4.09 -15.36 20.80
C HIS A 182 2.75 -14.97 20.17
N GLN A 183 2.57 -13.69 19.80
CA GLN A 183 1.34 -13.20 19.19
C GLN A 183 1.12 -13.80 17.78
N ARG A 184 2.20 -14.01 17.02
CA ARG A 184 2.17 -14.66 15.72
C ARG A 184 1.71 -16.11 15.84
N ASP A 185 2.30 -16.88 16.76
CA ASP A 185 1.98 -18.30 16.98
C ASP A 185 0.55 -18.49 17.50
N ALA A 186 0.08 -17.51 18.29
CA ALA A 186 -1.32 -17.48 18.76
C ALA A 186 -2.31 -17.00 17.68
N GLY A 187 -1.87 -16.60 16.50
CA GLY A 187 -2.71 -16.09 15.42
C GLY A 187 -3.42 -14.77 15.74
N LEU A 188 -2.87 -13.97 16.65
CA LEU A 188 -3.45 -12.72 17.11
C LEU A 188 -3.08 -11.51 16.21
N LEU A 189 -2.08 -11.66 15.34
CA LEU A 189 -1.63 -10.59 14.45
C LEU A 189 -2.29 -10.70 13.08
N SER A 190 -2.83 -9.59 12.59
CA SER A 190 -3.15 -9.44 11.17
C SER A 190 -1.85 -9.39 10.34
N HIS A 191 -1.96 -9.57 9.03
CA HIS A 191 -0.83 -9.46 8.11
C HIS A 191 -0.12 -8.10 8.26
N ASP A 192 -0.86 -6.99 8.26
CA ASP A 192 -0.34 -5.64 8.39
C ASP A 192 0.33 -5.40 9.75
N ALA A 193 -0.29 -5.90 10.83
CA ALA A 193 0.31 -5.80 12.16
C ALA A 193 1.61 -6.59 12.26
N LEU A 194 1.69 -7.78 11.65
CA LEU A 194 2.93 -8.56 11.59
C LEU A 194 4.00 -7.82 10.76
N THR A 195 3.64 -7.29 9.60
CA THR A 195 4.55 -6.52 8.74
C THR A 195 5.11 -5.32 9.50
N THR A 196 4.26 -4.56 10.19
CA THR A 196 4.69 -3.43 11.02
C THR A 196 5.67 -3.88 12.10
N ARG A 197 5.37 -4.96 12.84
CA ARG A 197 6.27 -5.47 13.88
C ARG A 197 7.62 -5.90 13.34
N LEU A 198 7.66 -6.58 12.19
CA LEU A 198 8.91 -6.99 11.54
C LEU A 198 9.76 -5.78 11.10
N GLN A 199 9.13 -4.74 10.59
CA GLN A 199 9.82 -3.50 10.24
C GLN A 199 10.36 -2.77 11.48
N VAL A 200 9.58 -2.70 12.56
CA VAL A 200 10.04 -2.16 13.85
C VAL A 200 11.26 -2.94 14.36
N GLN A 201 11.23 -4.28 14.34
CA GLN A 201 12.38 -5.10 14.71
C GLN A 201 13.63 -4.74 13.89
N ALA A 202 13.50 -4.58 12.56
CA ALA A 202 14.61 -4.19 11.70
C ALA A 202 15.17 -2.80 12.06
N VAL A 203 14.30 -1.84 12.35
CA VAL A 203 14.69 -0.48 12.79
C VAL A 203 15.42 -0.54 14.13
N LEU A 204 14.87 -1.22 15.13
CA LEU A 204 15.45 -1.32 16.46
C LEU A 204 16.82 -2.01 16.45
N ARG A 205 16.99 -3.08 15.68
CA ARG A 205 18.29 -3.76 15.51
C ARG A 205 19.32 -2.86 14.81
N ARG A 206 18.91 -2.04 13.84
CA ARG A 206 19.80 -1.04 13.26
C ARG A 206 20.26 -0.02 14.30
N TRP A 207 19.35 0.48 15.14
CA TRP A 207 19.67 1.41 16.22
C TRP A 207 20.56 0.79 17.29
N GLU A 208 20.33 -0.48 17.64
CA GLU A 208 21.24 -1.25 18.52
C GLU A 208 22.66 -1.29 17.95
N GLY A 209 22.79 -1.56 16.65
CA GLY A 209 24.11 -1.55 15.99
C GLY A 209 24.81 -0.20 16.04
N GLU A 210 24.07 0.92 15.90
CA GLU A 210 24.62 2.26 16.06
C GLU A 210 25.03 2.55 17.51
N LEU A 211 24.18 2.15 18.48
CA LEU A 211 24.47 2.33 19.90
C LEU A 211 25.74 1.59 20.33
N ARG A 212 25.93 0.35 19.87
CA ARG A 212 27.15 -0.44 20.12
C ARG A 212 28.39 0.16 19.44
N ARG A 213 28.27 0.66 18.20
CA ARG A 213 29.38 1.31 17.48
C ARG A 213 29.83 2.60 18.13
N ALA A 214 28.89 3.38 18.63
CA ALA A 214 29.17 4.65 19.28
C ALA A 214 29.84 4.47 20.65
N ASN A 215 29.76 3.27 21.25
CA ASN A 215 30.31 2.95 22.57
C ASN A 215 29.88 3.99 23.62
N ALA A 216 28.56 4.34 23.62
CA ALA A 216 28.01 5.39 24.44
C ALA A 216 28.30 5.15 25.93
N ALA A 217 29.07 6.04 26.54
CA ALA A 217 29.65 5.84 27.86
C ALA A 217 28.63 6.04 29.00
N GLY A 218 27.42 6.57 28.71
CA GLY A 218 26.40 6.85 29.71
C GLY A 218 24.99 6.79 29.16
N THR A 219 24.02 6.80 30.08
CA THR A 219 22.59 6.68 29.73
C THR A 219 22.07 7.88 28.95
N GLN A 220 22.58 9.08 29.25
CA GLN A 220 22.21 10.31 28.54
C GLN A 220 22.70 10.30 27.09
N GLU A 221 23.96 9.92 26.86
CA GLU A 221 24.54 9.85 25.52
C GLU A 221 23.84 8.81 24.66
N ALA A 222 23.55 7.63 25.23
CA ALA A 222 22.77 6.57 24.58
C ALA A 222 21.38 7.07 24.17
N PHE A 223 20.70 7.79 25.07
CA PHE A 223 19.37 8.33 24.77
C PHE A 223 19.39 9.41 23.67
N GLU A 224 20.39 10.31 23.68
CA GLU A 224 20.52 11.34 22.63
C GLU A 224 20.81 10.71 21.26
N LEU A 225 21.60 9.65 21.21
CA LEU A 225 21.84 8.89 19.99
C LEU A 225 20.54 8.27 19.46
N LEU A 226 19.80 7.55 20.32
CA LEU A 226 18.53 6.93 19.93
C LEU A 226 17.50 7.99 19.50
N ARG A 227 17.46 9.15 20.16
CA ARG A 227 16.61 10.27 19.77
C ARG A 227 16.97 10.80 18.39
N GLY A 228 18.26 10.91 18.06
CA GLY A 228 18.73 11.31 16.73
C GLY A 228 18.34 10.30 15.64
N GLN A 229 18.42 9.01 15.93
CA GLN A 229 17.95 7.96 15.03
C GLN A 229 16.43 8.01 14.81
N PHE A 230 15.66 8.28 15.86
CA PHE A 230 14.23 8.46 15.75
C PHE A 230 13.86 9.70 14.93
N GLN A 231 14.61 10.81 15.05
CA GLN A 231 14.37 12.00 14.23
C GLN A 231 14.50 11.67 12.74
N THR A 232 15.51 10.90 12.36
CA THR A 232 15.67 10.45 10.97
C THR A 232 14.46 9.61 10.50
N LEU A 233 13.95 8.71 11.36
CA LEU A 233 12.74 7.93 11.05
C LEU A 233 11.50 8.83 10.90
N ALA A 234 11.36 9.85 11.75
CA ALA A 234 10.28 10.82 11.67
C ALA A 234 10.35 11.67 10.38
N ASP A 235 11.55 12.06 9.96
CA ASP A 235 11.77 12.78 8.70
C ASP A 235 11.42 11.91 7.48
N ASP A 236 11.74 10.62 7.51
CA ASP A 236 11.39 9.67 6.44
C ASP A 236 9.86 9.42 6.38
N ARG A 237 9.20 9.35 7.54
CA ARG A 237 7.73 9.32 7.65
C ARG A 237 7.10 10.54 7.00
N GLU A 238 7.59 11.74 7.33
CA GLU A 238 7.08 13.00 6.77
C GLU A 238 7.27 13.05 5.26
N LYS A 239 8.41 12.60 4.74
CA LYS A 239 8.66 12.49 3.29
C LYS A 239 7.68 11.54 2.61
N ALA A 240 7.37 10.39 3.22
CA ALA A 240 6.40 9.44 2.67
C ALA A 240 5.01 10.08 2.56
N GLN A 241 4.56 10.79 3.60
CA GLN A 241 3.31 11.53 3.61
C GLN A 241 3.28 12.63 2.54
N GLN A 242 4.33 13.46 2.46
CA GLN A 242 4.45 14.52 1.47
C GLN A 242 4.45 13.98 0.04
N THR A 243 5.14 12.85 -0.21
CA THR A 243 5.15 12.18 -1.50
C THR A 243 3.76 11.69 -1.90
N ALA A 244 3.02 11.11 -0.96
CA ALA A 244 1.67 10.63 -1.19
C ALA A 244 0.69 11.79 -1.47
N SER A 245 0.77 12.88 -0.70
CA SER A 245 -0.04 14.09 -0.90
C SER A 245 0.28 14.78 -2.23
N ALA A 246 1.55 14.92 -2.57
CA ALA A 246 1.97 15.53 -3.84
C ALA A 246 1.51 14.69 -5.06
N ALA A 247 1.57 13.36 -4.96
CA ALA A 247 1.08 12.49 -6.01
C ALA A 247 -0.45 12.62 -6.20
N LEU A 248 -1.20 12.74 -5.10
CA LEU A 248 -2.65 12.96 -5.17
C LEU A 248 -2.99 14.27 -5.87
N GLU A 249 -2.32 15.37 -5.52
CA GLU A 249 -2.51 16.66 -6.19
C GLU A 249 -2.14 16.60 -7.66
N ALA A 250 -1.02 15.93 -8.00
CA ALA A 250 -0.58 15.75 -9.39
C ALA A 250 -1.59 14.95 -10.23
N VAL A 251 -2.20 13.92 -9.63
CA VAL A 251 -3.25 13.15 -10.31
C VAL A 251 -4.52 13.99 -10.47
N PHE A 252 -4.91 14.81 -9.50
CA PHE A 252 -6.04 15.73 -9.68
C PHE A 252 -5.76 16.74 -10.81
N ASP A 253 -4.56 17.34 -10.88
CA ASP A 253 -4.15 18.21 -11.98
C ASP A 253 -4.29 17.51 -13.34
N PHE A 254 -3.81 16.27 -13.42
CA PHE A 254 -3.92 15.44 -14.62
C PHE A 254 -5.37 15.13 -14.98
N MET A 255 -6.18 14.69 -14.01
CA MET A 255 -7.58 14.33 -14.22
C MET A 255 -8.42 15.52 -14.66
N GLU A 256 -8.22 16.70 -14.05
CA GLU A 256 -8.89 17.94 -14.45
C GLU A 256 -8.53 18.36 -15.88
N GLN A 257 -7.24 18.25 -16.24
CA GLN A 257 -6.78 18.60 -17.58
C GLN A 257 -7.22 17.61 -18.65
N ALA A 258 -7.19 16.30 -18.34
CA ALA A 258 -7.50 15.25 -19.31
C ALA A 258 -9.00 14.99 -19.47
N PHE A 259 -9.75 15.07 -18.39
CA PHE A 259 -11.12 14.55 -18.31
C PHE A 259 -12.14 15.59 -17.84
N ALA A 260 -11.71 16.70 -17.22
CA ALA A 260 -12.60 17.72 -16.67
C ALA A 260 -13.75 17.11 -15.82
N GLU A 261 -14.99 17.48 -16.10
CA GLU A 261 -16.21 16.97 -15.41
C GLU A 261 -16.81 15.74 -16.12
N SER A 262 -15.99 14.79 -16.52
CA SER A 262 -16.41 13.59 -17.24
C SER A 262 -16.74 12.42 -16.31
N GLN A 263 -17.20 11.32 -16.89
CA GLN A 263 -17.48 10.09 -16.18
C GLN A 263 -16.22 9.50 -15.53
N GLU A 264 -15.06 9.68 -16.15
CA GLU A 264 -13.75 9.22 -15.61
C GLU A 264 -13.43 9.91 -14.28
N MET A 265 -13.71 11.21 -14.15
CA MET A 265 -13.54 11.93 -12.88
C MET A 265 -14.50 11.40 -11.81
N VAL A 266 -15.75 11.10 -12.17
CA VAL A 266 -16.73 10.51 -11.25
C VAL A 266 -16.23 9.15 -10.73
N VAL A 267 -15.74 8.28 -11.61
CA VAL A 267 -15.16 6.99 -11.23
C VAL A 267 -13.96 7.19 -10.31
N PHE A 268 -13.05 8.08 -10.67
CA PHE A 268 -11.84 8.37 -9.87
C PHE A 268 -12.19 8.78 -8.43
N VAL A 269 -13.09 9.75 -8.26
CA VAL A 269 -13.47 10.25 -6.92
C VAL A 269 -14.26 9.20 -6.13
N THR A 270 -15.14 8.44 -6.81
CA THR A 270 -15.89 7.35 -6.17
C THR A 270 -14.95 6.28 -5.65
N GLU A 271 -13.97 5.85 -6.46
CA GLU A 271 -12.99 4.85 -6.06
C GLU A 271 -12.10 5.33 -4.88
N LEU A 272 -11.69 6.60 -4.87
CA LEU A 272 -11.00 7.18 -3.72
C LEU A 272 -11.84 7.12 -2.43
N THR A 273 -13.17 7.25 -2.56
CA THR A 273 -14.10 7.23 -1.43
C THR A 273 -14.32 5.81 -0.89
N VAL A 274 -14.47 4.81 -1.77
CA VAL A 274 -14.82 3.44 -1.36
C VAL A 274 -13.61 2.59 -0.98
N ASN A 275 -12.43 2.94 -1.48
CA ASN A 275 -11.20 2.21 -1.13
C ASN A 275 -10.75 2.55 0.30
N PRO A 276 -10.60 1.56 1.20
CA PRO A 276 -10.27 1.81 2.60
C PRO A 276 -8.93 2.52 2.81
N VAL A 277 -7.94 2.25 1.95
CA VAL A 277 -6.60 2.85 2.05
C VAL A 277 -6.64 4.33 1.68
N SER A 278 -7.26 4.67 0.56
CA SER A 278 -7.48 6.06 0.13
C SER A 278 -8.32 6.83 1.13
N HIS A 279 -9.43 6.23 1.58
CA HIS A 279 -10.34 6.86 2.53
C HIS A 279 -9.65 7.21 3.85
N ALA A 280 -8.85 6.29 4.40
CA ALA A 280 -8.09 6.53 5.62
C ALA A 280 -7.07 7.65 5.41
N PHE A 281 -6.29 7.63 4.32
CA PHE A 281 -5.31 8.67 4.01
C PHE A 281 -5.97 10.05 3.87
N LEU A 282 -7.08 10.15 3.15
CA LEU A 282 -7.83 11.39 2.95
C LEU A 282 -8.45 11.93 4.26
N THR A 283 -8.88 11.04 5.14
CA THR A 283 -9.41 11.41 6.46
C THR A 283 -8.34 12.00 7.36
N GLU A 284 -7.13 11.43 7.32
CA GLU A 284 -6.01 11.84 8.17
C GLU A 284 -5.29 13.10 7.64
N ASN A 285 -5.12 13.21 6.32
CA ASN A 285 -4.29 14.27 5.72
C ASN A 285 -5.10 15.35 5.00
N GLY A 286 -6.34 15.05 4.63
CA GLY A 286 -7.21 15.94 3.86
C GLY A 286 -6.79 16.03 2.38
N CYS A 287 -7.69 16.54 1.55
CA CYS A 287 -7.45 17.02 0.20
C CYS A 287 -8.65 17.88 -0.19
N GLU A 288 -8.44 19.18 -0.37
CA GLU A 288 -9.55 20.11 -0.66
C GLU A 288 -10.27 19.75 -1.95
N ARG A 289 -9.55 19.41 -3.01
CA ARG A 289 -10.12 19.00 -4.31
C ARG A 289 -11.00 17.77 -4.17
N TYR A 290 -10.53 16.75 -3.43
CA TYR A 290 -11.34 15.56 -3.18
C TYR A 290 -12.69 15.93 -2.53
N PHE A 291 -12.68 16.76 -1.49
CA PHE A 291 -13.91 17.14 -0.81
C PHE A 291 -14.83 17.98 -1.70
N GLN A 292 -14.30 18.83 -2.57
CA GLN A 292 -15.08 19.59 -3.55
C GLN A 292 -15.81 18.66 -4.51
N TYR A 293 -15.11 17.72 -5.15
CA TYR A 293 -15.69 16.76 -6.08
C TYR A 293 -16.66 15.78 -5.40
N ASN A 294 -16.30 15.25 -4.25
CA ASN A 294 -17.15 14.32 -3.50
C ASN A 294 -18.47 14.97 -3.06
N ASN A 295 -18.43 16.23 -2.61
CA ASN A 295 -19.65 16.97 -2.28
C ASN A 295 -20.55 17.19 -3.51
N CYS A 296 -19.96 17.52 -4.67
CA CYS A 296 -20.73 17.66 -5.92
C CYS A 296 -21.45 16.35 -6.28
N LEU A 297 -20.79 15.20 -6.14
CA LEU A 297 -21.38 13.88 -6.41
C LEU A 297 -22.53 13.54 -5.46
N LEU A 298 -22.44 13.90 -4.18
CA LEU A 298 -23.51 13.69 -3.20
C LEU A 298 -24.78 14.51 -3.52
N TYR A 299 -24.62 15.72 -4.08
CA TYR A 299 -25.75 16.58 -4.46
C TYR A 299 -26.39 16.20 -5.80
N THR A 300 -25.68 15.49 -6.67
CA THR A 300 -26.20 15.04 -7.98
C THR A 300 -26.87 13.67 -7.92
N SER A 301 -26.74 12.93 -6.82
CA SER A 301 -27.46 11.68 -6.60
C SER A 301 -28.94 12.00 -6.31
N PRO A 302 -29.91 11.45 -7.08
CA PRO A 302 -31.31 11.68 -6.81
C PRO A 302 -31.65 11.23 -5.39
N SER A 303 -32.26 12.15 -4.63
CA SER A 303 -32.72 11.84 -3.28
C SER A 303 -33.75 10.69 -3.35
N PRO A 304 -33.75 9.72 -2.41
CA PRO A 304 -34.78 8.70 -2.34
C PRO A 304 -36.22 9.25 -2.21
N ARG A 305 -36.37 10.57 -2.07
CA ARG A 305 -37.67 11.26 -2.00
C ARG A 305 -38.21 11.71 -3.36
N ASP A 306 -37.40 11.67 -4.42
CA ASP A 306 -37.81 12.12 -5.75
C ASP A 306 -38.40 11.00 -6.62
N THR A 307 -38.54 9.79 -6.10
CA THR A 307 -39.25 8.66 -6.68
C THR A 307 -40.62 8.49 -6.03
N ARG A 308 -41.54 9.42 -6.30
CA ARG A 308 -43.00 9.24 -6.09
C ARG A 308 -43.74 9.72 -7.31
#